data_c7d778102e810d43efd097729c9d1c4e
#
_entry.id   c7d778102e810d43efd097729c9d1c4e
#
_cell.length_a   1.000
_cell.length_b   1.000
_cell.length_c   1.000
_cell.angle_alpha   90.00
_cell.angle_beta   90.00
_cell.angle_gamma   90.00
#
_symmetry.space_group_name_H-M   'P 1'
#
loop_
_entity.id
_entity.type
_entity.pdbx_description
1 polymer ?
#
loop_
_entity_poly.entity_id
_entity_poly.type
_entity_poly.pdbx_seq_one_letter_code
_entity_poly.pdbx_strand_id
1 'polypeptide(L)'
;MVKLLMMWDIKMGREQPYFEFIVREFAPGLMRLGIEPSEAWYTIYGEGPQILTAGVVESQEKLEQILNSAGWQKMQEKLQSFVTNYRQKMVRDNGRHFQL
;
A
#
# COMPACT_ATOMS: atom_id res chain seq x y z
N MET A 1 14.30 -6.60 -8.07
CA MET A 1 13.35 -5.81 -7.27
C MET A 1 11.95 -6.38 -7.35
N VAL A 2 11.17 -6.15 -6.34
CA VAL A 2 9.77 -6.56 -6.32
C VAL A 2 8.89 -5.38 -6.00
N LYS A 3 7.63 -5.45 -6.41
CA LYS A 3 6.62 -4.46 -6.07
C LYS A 3 5.57 -5.09 -5.17
N LEU A 4 5.18 -4.32 -4.17
CA LEU A 4 4.02 -4.65 -3.36
C LEU A 4 2.86 -3.80 -3.85
N LEU A 5 1.81 -4.46 -4.34
CA LEU A 5 0.58 -3.79 -4.75
C LEU A 5 -0.42 -3.88 -3.62
N MET A 6 -1.02 -2.75 -3.28
CA MET A 6 -2.00 -2.67 -2.21
C MET A 6 -3.26 -2.01 -2.74
N MET A 7 -4.41 -2.58 -2.39
CA MET A 7 -5.69 -2.11 -2.91
C MET A 7 -6.70 -2.07 -1.78
N TRP A 8 -7.54 -1.04 -1.78
CA TRP A 8 -8.59 -0.93 -0.77
C TRP A 8 -9.64 0.09 -1.17
N ASP A 9 -10.72 0.13 -0.39
CA ASP A 9 -11.76 1.15 -0.48
C ASP A 9 -11.74 1.95 0.82
N ILE A 10 -12.02 3.24 0.74
CA ILE A 10 -12.09 4.09 1.92
C ILE A 10 -13.45 3.93 2.58
N LYS A 11 -13.49 3.73 3.89
CA LYS A 11 -14.74 3.64 4.62
C LYS A 11 -15.50 4.95 4.51
N MET A 12 -16.81 4.83 4.21
CA MET A 12 -17.68 5.98 4.14
C MET A 12 -17.66 6.73 5.48
N GLY A 13 -17.47 8.04 5.40
CA GLY A 13 -17.40 8.89 6.59
C GLY A 13 -16.03 8.96 7.25
N ARG A 14 -15.06 8.21 6.74
CA ARG A 14 -13.71 8.20 7.31
C ARG A 14 -12.67 8.85 6.38
N GLU A 15 -13.12 9.54 5.36
CA GLU A 15 -12.24 10.06 4.32
C GLU A 15 -11.17 11.01 4.86
N GLN A 16 -11.56 11.97 5.67
CA GLN A 16 -10.59 12.95 6.16
C GLN A 16 -9.54 12.35 7.09
N PRO A 17 -9.90 11.59 8.14
CA PRO A 17 -8.87 10.95 8.96
C PRO A 17 -8.03 9.95 8.16
N TYR A 18 -8.61 9.30 7.13
CA TYR A 18 -7.86 8.42 6.26
C TYR A 18 -6.74 9.18 5.54
N PHE A 19 -7.06 10.31 4.90
CA PHE A 19 -6.05 11.06 4.17
C PHE A 19 -4.96 11.60 5.10
N GLU A 20 -5.33 12.04 6.29
CA GLU A 20 -4.33 12.48 7.27
C GLU A 20 -3.40 11.33 7.67
N PHE A 21 -3.97 10.15 7.90
CA PHE A 21 -3.17 8.98 8.23
C PHE A 21 -2.20 8.62 7.11
N ILE A 22 -2.68 8.62 5.86
CA ILE A 22 -1.82 8.27 4.72
C ILE A 22 -0.63 9.22 4.63
N VAL A 23 -0.87 10.51 4.72
CA VAL A 23 0.19 11.52 4.55
C VAL A 23 1.14 11.55 5.74
N ARG A 24 0.62 11.46 6.94
CA ARG A 24 1.43 11.66 8.15
C ARG A 24 2.08 10.40 8.68
N GLU A 25 1.48 9.24 8.44
CA GLU A 25 1.96 8.01 9.04
C GLU A 25 2.25 6.90 8.05
N PHE A 26 1.32 6.63 7.13
CA PHE A 26 1.44 5.45 6.28
C PHE A 26 2.56 5.59 5.26
N ALA A 27 2.56 6.65 4.47
CA ALA A 27 3.58 6.84 3.46
C ALA A 27 4.99 6.97 4.08
N PRO A 28 5.19 7.81 5.11
CA PRO A 28 6.50 7.84 5.76
C PRO A 28 6.86 6.51 6.41
N GLY A 29 5.88 5.79 6.97
CA GLY A 29 6.12 4.51 7.60
C GLY A 29 6.56 3.45 6.62
N LEU A 30 5.98 3.42 5.41
CA LEU A 30 6.43 2.53 4.36
C LEU A 30 7.90 2.77 4.04
N MET A 31 8.28 4.03 3.89
CA MET A 31 9.65 4.39 3.57
C MET A 31 10.62 3.94 4.67
N ARG A 32 10.25 4.11 5.93
CA ARG A 32 11.07 3.66 7.05
C ARG A 32 11.24 2.16 7.07
N LEU A 33 10.25 1.42 6.60
CA LEU A 33 10.34 -0.05 6.53
C LEU A 33 11.15 -0.54 5.33
N GLY A 34 11.40 0.33 4.36
CA GLY A 34 12.14 -0.06 3.17
C GLY A 34 11.25 -0.27 1.94
N ILE A 35 10.02 0.20 1.98
CA ILE A 35 9.11 0.18 0.84
C ILE A 35 9.05 1.58 0.26
N GLU A 36 9.56 1.74 -0.96
CA GLU A 36 9.55 3.04 -1.62
C GLU A 36 8.28 3.20 -2.42
N PRO A 37 7.37 4.12 -2.05
CA PRO A 37 6.15 4.33 -2.82
C PRO A 37 6.49 4.72 -4.25
N SER A 38 5.87 4.06 -5.22
CA SER A 38 6.14 4.30 -6.63
C SER A 38 4.94 4.85 -7.39
N GLU A 39 3.75 4.35 -7.10
CA GLU A 39 2.57 4.70 -7.87
C GLU A 39 1.34 4.65 -6.98
N ALA A 40 0.35 5.48 -7.34
CA ALA A 40 -0.94 5.46 -6.66
C ALA A 40 -2.03 5.88 -7.64
N TRP A 41 -3.14 5.18 -7.61
CA TRP A 41 -4.30 5.47 -8.45
C TRP A 41 -5.54 5.58 -7.58
N TYR A 42 -6.41 6.49 -7.96
CA TYR A 42 -7.72 6.67 -7.34
C TYR A 42 -8.79 6.44 -8.41
N THR A 43 -9.64 5.45 -8.20
CA THR A 43 -10.71 5.16 -9.14
C THR A 43 -11.87 6.12 -8.90
N ILE A 44 -12.07 7.02 -9.84
CA ILE A 44 -13.15 8.00 -9.76
C ILE A 44 -14.45 7.40 -10.31
N TYR A 45 -14.33 6.46 -11.25
CA TYR A 45 -15.44 5.97 -12.03
C TYR A 45 -15.11 4.57 -12.55
N GLY A 46 -16.08 3.65 -12.41
CA GLY A 46 -15.91 2.29 -12.88
C GLY A 46 -15.77 1.28 -11.75
N GLU A 47 -15.60 0.02 -12.11
CA GLU A 47 -15.41 -1.06 -11.15
C GLU A 47 -13.95 -1.20 -10.75
N GLY A 48 -13.73 -1.79 -9.58
CA GLY A 48 -12.40 -2.04 -9.08
C GLY A 48 -12.18 -1.37 -7.73
N PRO A 49 -10.99 -1.54 -7.14
CA PRO A 49 -10.69 -0.90 -5.87
C PRO A 49 -10.64 0.61 -6.03
N GLN A 50 -11.09 1.31 -5.00
CA GLN A 50 -11.07 2.76 -5.00
C GLN A 50 -9.62 3.28 -5.02
N ILE A 51 -8.75 2.66 -4.24
CA ILE A 51 -7.33 3.01 -4.17
C ILE A 51 -6.50 1.81 -4.62
N LEU A 52 -5.55 2.08 -5.49
CA LEU A 52 -4.52 1.12 -5.86
C LEU A 52 -3.18 1.83 -5.70
N THR A 53 -2.30 1.28 -4.90
CA THR A 53 -0.99 1.87 -4.69
C THR A 53 0.08 0.80 -4.75
N ALA A 54 1.29 1.20 -5.07
CA ALA A 54 2.41 0.29 -5.20
C ALA A 54 3.65 0.85 -4.52
N GLY A 55 4.46 -0.06 -4.00
CA GLY A 55 5.75 0.28 -3.46
C GLY A 55 6.80 -0.69 -3.95
N VAL A 56 8.03 -0.20 -4.11
CA VAL A 56 9.16 -0.99 -4.59
C VAL A 56 10.01 -1.42 -3.41
N VAL A 57 10.40 -2.69 -3.41
CA VAL A 57 11.26 -3.24 -2.38
C VAL A 57 12.45 -3.92 -3.06
N GLU A 58 13.61 -3.85 -2.42
CA GLU A 58 14.86 -4.33 -2.97
C GLU A 58 14.80 -5.79 -3.41
N SER A 59 14.15 -6.65 -2.61
CA SER A 59 14.07 -8.08 -2.90
C SER A 59 12.83 -8.69 -2.28
N GLN A 60 12.45 -9.87 -2.77
CA GLN A 60 11.35 -10.62 -2.20
C GLN A 60 11.62 -10.98 -0.74
N GLU A 61 12.84 -11.39 -0.45
CA GLU A 61 13.24 -11.75 0.92
C GLU A 61 13.07 -10.57 1.88
N LYS A 62 13.50 -9.39 1.43
CA LYS A 62 13.34 -8.17 2.22
C LYS A 62 11.86 -7.86 2.46
N LEU A 63 11.03 -7.99 1.41
CA LEU A 63 9.60 -7.73 1.53
C LEU A 63 8.96 -8.70 2.53
N GLU A 64 9.31 -9.98 2.47
CA GLU A 64 8.78 -10.95 3.41
C GLU A 64 9.13 -10.60 4.87
N GLN A 65 10.35 -10.14 5.10
CA GLN A 65 10.75 -9.67 6.43
C GLN A 65 9.91 -8.47 6.87
N ILE A 66 9.66 -7.52 5.97
CA ILE A 66 8.85 -6.35 6.28
C ILE A 66 7.43 -6.76 6.64
N LEU A 67 6.82 -7.64 5.84
CA LEU A 67 5.44 -8.06 6.07
C LEU A 67 5.27 -8.82 7.39
N ASN A 68 6.33 -9.38 7.92
CA ASN A 68 6.31 -10.09 9.21
C ASN A 68 6.74 -9.19 10.38
N SER A 69 7.05 -7.94 10.12
CA SER A 69 7.54 -7.04 11.16
C SER A 69 6.42 -6.46 12.00
N ALA A 70 6.72 -6.09 13.24
CA ALA A 70 5.76 -5.45 14.12
C ALA A 70 5.36 -4.07 13.58
N GLY A 71 6.29 -3.36 12.96
CA GLY A 71 5.99 -2.05 12.38
C GLY A 71 4.95 -2.12 11.28
N TRP A 72 5.07 -3.12 10.40
CA TRP A 72 4.09 -3.33 9.34
C TRP A 72 2.72 -3.68 9.93
N GLN A 73 2.69 -4.59 10.90
CA GLN A 73 1.44 -5.02 11.51
C GLN A 73 0.71 -3.88 12.18
N LYS A 74 1.43 -3.02 12.90
CA LYS A 74 0.83 -1.85 13.53
C LYS A 74 0.22 -0.89 12.51
N MET A 75 0.94 -0.64 11.41
CA MET A 75 0.42 0.23 10.36
C MET A 75 -0.82 -0.38 9.71
N GLN A 76 -0.82 -1.70 9.47
CA GLN A 76 -1.97 -2.39 8.90
C GLN A 76 -3.19 -2.31 9.80
N GLU A 77 -3.02 -2.52 11.09
CA GLU A 77 -4.12 -2.40 12.03
C GLU A 77 -4.77 -1.03 11.96
N LYS A 78 -3.94 0.01 11.91
CA LYS A 78 -4.45 1.37 11.85
C LYS A 78 -5.12 1.66 10.50
N LEU A 79 -4.51 1.21 9.41
CA LEU A 79 -5.10 1.37 8.08
C LEU A 79 -6.47 0.72 8.01
N GLN A 80 -6.60 -0.50 8.57
CA GLN A 80 -7.85 -1.25 8.52
C GLN A 80 -9.00 -0.53 9.24
N SER A 81 -8.70 0.41 10.14
CA SER A 81 -9.73 1.20 10.79
C SER A 81 -10.34 2.24 9.85
N PHE A 82 -9.68 2.55 8.73
CA PHE A 82 -10.13 3.55 7.78
C PHE A 82 -10.58 2.97 6.44
N VAL A 83 -10.28 1.70 6.17
CA VAL A 83 -10.53 1.12 4.84
C VAL A 83 -11.25 -0.21 4.93
N THR A 84 -11.82 -0.64 3.78
CA THR A 84 -12.44 -1.95 3.63
C THR A 84 -11.86 -2.63 2.40
N ASN A 85 -12.08 -3.93 2.30
CA ASN A 85 -11.68 -4.72 1.13
C ASN A 85 -10.19 -4.62 0.82
N TYR A 86 -9.38 -4.59 1.86
CA TYR A 86 -7.93 -4.53 1.69
C TYR A 86 -7.42 -5.80 1.02
N ARG A 87 -6.60 -5.63 0.00
CA ARG A 87 -5.92 -6.74 -0.68
C ARG A 87 -4.51 -6.31 -1.02
N GLN A 88 -3.62 -7.27 -1.06
CA GLN A 88 -2.25 -7.00 -1.45
C GLN A 88 -1.71 -8.16 -2.25
N LYS A 89 -0.75 -7.87 -3.12
CA LYS A 89 0.00 -8.92 -3.80
C LYS A 89 1.40 -8.42 -4.13
N MET A 90 2.30 -9.38 -4.25
CA MET A 90 3.68 -9.12 -4.60
C MET A 90 3.88 -9.51 -6.06
N VAL A 91 4.50 -8.62 -6.83
CA VAL A 91 4.85 -8.89 -8.21
C VAL A 91 6.32 -8.61 -8.43
N ARG A 92 6.91 -9.32 -9.40
CA ARG A 92 8.30 -9.07 -9.75
C ARG A 92 8.39 -7.82 -10.61
N ASP A 93 9.31 -6.94 -10.24
CA ASP A 93 9.59 -5.74 -11.02
C ASP A 93 10.84 -5.97 -11.84
N ASN A 94 10.69 -5.99 -13.15
CA ASN A 94 11.79 -6.25 -14.08
C ASN A 94 12.48 -4.98 -14.57
N GLY A 95 12.18 -3.85 -13.97
CA GLY A 95 12.72 -2.57 -14.42
C GLY A 95 12.07 -2.03 -15.67
N ARG A 96 11.03 -2.69 -16.15
CA ARG A 96 10.24 -2.22 -17.29
C ARG A 96 8.95 -1.61 -16.81
N HIS A 97 8.33 -0.82 -17.67
CA HIS A 97 7.00 -0.35 -17.39
C HIS A 97 6.09 -1.56 -17.23
N PHE A 98 5.42 -1.60 -16.12
CA PHE A 98 4.52 -2.68 -15.84
C PHE A 98 3.29 -2.55 -16.73
N GLN A 99 3.08 -3.54 -17.56
CA GLN A 99 1.88 -3.61 -18.40
C GLN A 99 0.92 -4.61 -17.77
N LEU A 100 -0.23 -4.13 -17.46
CA LEU A 100 -1.29 -4.98 -16.93
C LEU A 100 -2.01 -5.69 -18.04
#